data_154a6eee4c170cbdddefbd1c3ec842e5
#
_entry.id   154a6eee4c170cbdddefbd1c3ec842e5
#
_cell.length_a   1.000
_cell.length_b   1.000
_cell.length_c   1.000
_cell.angle_alpha   90.00
_cell.angle_beta   90.00
_cell.angle_gamma   90.00
#
_symmetry.space_group_name_H-M   'P 1'
#
loop_
_entity.id
_entity.type
_entity.pdbx_description
1 polymer ?
#
loop_
_entity_poly.entity_id
_entity_poly.type
_entity_poly.pdbx_seq_one_letter_code
_entity_poly.pdbx_strand_id
1 'polypeptide(L)'
;MTAAGRYEFEAGEEIQHDTSPHDVELAGKKRKVQTASAVLCYSRMLFFQCYPTFQRFDCKVFLTDALRYFSGATARVMIDNTHVVVSHGTGREMVPAPEMAAFAERFGFAFVAHAIGHANRSARVERPFWFIENNFLAGRKFSSWQDLNQQAREWCDKVNSTYKKHIHSVPRELFAVERLRLKPLPAWIPEVYRLHQRMVDVEGYVALHTNRYSVPIAWIGRRVEVRETKDKIEIQLDARNVVTHSRIAEAEHQRILLPAHRPPRGQGIVRLQSHPEEKTILATVPEIADYVAALKQRSRKVPGLVLRQLLRLVREYPRKPLLAAVAEAARYGLYDLDRLERMILRRVAREYFLLDEGSEPHDD
;
A
#
# COMPACT_ATOMS: atom_id res chain seq x y z
N MET A 1 24.98 4.18 43.85
CA MET A 1 25.04 3.41 42.60
C MET A 1 24.02 2.29 42.70
N THR A 2 22.82 2.48 42.16
CA THR A 2 21.78 1.47 42.12
C THR A 2 22.17 0.44 41.06
N ALA A 3 22.31 -0.82 41.46
CA ALA A 3 22.62 -1.94 40.60
C ALA A 3 21.60 -1.97 39.44
N ALA A 4 22.06 -1.98 38.21
CA ALA A 4 21.21 -2.11 37.03
C ALA A 4 20.46 -3.45 37.14
N GLY A 5 19.19 -3.39 37.54
CA GLY A 5 18.34 -4.59 37.73
C GLY A 5 18.34 -5.43 36.47
N ARG A 6 18.68 -6.70 36.59
CA ARG A 6 18.44 -7.70 35.55
C ARG A 6 16.92 -7.85 35.43
N TYR A 7 16.36 -7.36 34.33
CA TYR A 7 14.97 -7.69 33.98
C TYR A 7 14.94 -9.18 33.54
N GLU A 8 14.32 -9.99 34.35
CA GLU A 8 13.98 -11.36 34.00
C GLU A 8 12.59 -11.38 33.38
N PHE A 9 12.46 -12.09 32.29
CA PHE A 9 11.18 -12.24 31.58
C PHE A 9 10.74 -13.70 31.70
N GLU A 10 9.45 -13.89 31.91
CA GLU A 10 8.84 -15.21 31.81
C GLU A 10 8.73 -15.69 30.37
N ALA A 11 8.75 -17.02 30.18
CA ALA A 11 8.57 -17.61 28.86
C ALA A 11 7.21 -17.25 28.27
N GLY A 12 7.19 -16.70 27.05
CA GLY A 12 5.98 -16.27 26.38
C GLY A 12 5.42 -14.91 26.84
N GLU A 13 6.16 -14.18 27.65
CA GLU A 13 5.69 -12.90 28.21
C GLU A 13 5.75 -11.77 27.19
N GLU A 14 6.89 -11.54 26.54
CA GLU A 14 7.12 -10.33 25.74
C GLU A 14 7.97 -10.55 24.49
N ILE A 15 7.56 -9.94 23.38
CA ILE A 15 8.39 -9.64 22.21
C ILE A 15 8.73 -8.16 22.26
N GLN A 16 10.00 -7.82 21.99
CA GLN A 16 10.40 -6.43 21.71
C GLN A 16 10.54 -6.25 20.21
N HIS A 17 9.81 -5.26 19.68
CA HIS A 17 9.84 -4.86 18.29
C HIS A 17 10.31 -3.42 18.17
N ASP A 18 11.23 -3.19 17.24
CA ASP A 18 11.74 -1.87 16.92
C ASP A 18 12.20 -1.79 15.46
N THR A 19 12.46 -0.57 14.98
CA THR A 19 12.94 -0.30 13.63
C THR A 19 14.12 0.65 13.62
N SER A 20 15.07 0.42 12.72
CA SER A 20 16.24 1.29 12.54
C SER A 20 16.58 1.44 11.06
N PRO A 21 16.95 2.65 10.59
CA PRO A 21 17.45 2.85 9.23
C PRO A 21 18.89 2.34 9.10
N HIS A 22 19.18 1.64 7.99
CA HIS A 22 20.52 1.18 7.64
C HIS A 22 20.81 1.42 6.17
N ASP A 23 22.09 1.52 5.82
CA ASP A 23 22.53 1.62 4.43
C ASP A 23 22.98 0.24 3.92
N VAL A 24 22.48 -0.15 2.75
CA VAL A 24 22.78 -1.43 2.10
C VAL A 24 23.12 -1.24 0.63
N GLU A 25 23.86 -2.18 0.05
CA GLU A 25 24.04 -2.28 -1.41
C GLU A 25 22.99 -3.26 -1.96
N LEU A 26 21.98 -2.73 -2.66
CA LEU A 26 20.86 -3.47 -3.24
C LEU A 26 20.79 -3.26 -4.74
N ALA A 27 20.84 -4.34 -5.52
CA ALA A 27 20.89 -4.30 -6.99
C ALA A 27 21.97 -3.35 -7.53
N GLY A 28 23.17 -3.37 -6.92
CA GLY A 28 24.31 -2.53 -7.29
C GLY A 28 24.18 -1.04 -6.92
N LYS A 29 23.18 -0.67 -6.12
CA LYS A 29 22.96 0.72 -5.65
C LYS A 29 22.96 0.79 -4.14
N LYS A 30 23.56 1.83 -3.60
CA LYS A 30 23.41 2.16 -2.18
C LYS A 30 21.98 2.64 -1.91
N ARG A 31 21.31 2.02 -0.96
CA ARG A 31 19.93 2.35 -0.55
C ARG A 31 19.82 2.39 0.96
N LYS A 32 19.03 3.34 1.44
CA LYS A 32 18.60 3.35 2.85
C LYS A 32 17.39 2.43 2.98
N VAL A 33 17.48 1.49 3.91
CA VAL A 33 16.40 0.54 4.22
C VAL A 33 15.94 0.71 5.66
N GLN A 34 14.70 0.37 5.95
CA GLN A 34 14.18 0.27 7.31
C GLN A 34 14.30 -1.19 7.75
N THR A 35 15.13 -1.45 8.73
CA THR A 35 15.26 -2.79 9.34
C THR A 35 14.29 -2.88 10.51
N ALA A 36 13.34 -3.80 10.43
CA ALA A 36 12.43 -4.13 11.51
C ALA A 36 12.92 -5.38 12.22
N SER A 37 13.01 -5.36 13.54
CA SER A 37 13.44 -6.49 14.36
C SER A 37 12.38 -6.89 15.38
N ALA A 38 12.35 -8.17 15.72
CA ALA A 38 11.56 -8.76 16.80
C ALA A 38 12.46 -9.71 17.60
N VAL A 39 12.47 -9.53 18.92
CA VAL A 39 13.27 -10.35 19.84
C VAL A 39 12.36 -10.90 20.92
N LEU A 40 12.30 -12.21 21.07
CA LEU A 40 11.66 -12.85 22.22
C LEU A 40 12.49 -12.57 23.47
N CYS A 41 11.88 -12.02 24.51
CA CYS A 41 12.62 -11.54 25.67
C CYS A 41 13.18 -12.65 26.57
N TYR A 42 12.58 -13.81 26.60
CA TYR A 42 13.06 -14.96 27.35
C TYR A 42 14.20 -15.69 26.60
N SER A 43 13.89 -16.24 25.42
CA SER A 43 14.85 -17.08 24.67
C SER A 43 15.92 -16.32 23.90
N ARG A 44 15.72 -15.00 23.70
CA ARG A 44 16.57 -14.17 22.83
C ARG A 44 16.55 -14.59 21.37
N MET A 45 15.53 -15.31 20.94
CA MET A 45 15.31 -15.56 19.51
C MET A 45 15.12 -14.25 18.77
N LEU A 46 15.88 -14.07 17.72
CA LEU A 46 15.87 -12.87 16.86
C LEU A 46 15.23 -13.21 15.52
N PHE A 47 14.36 -12.34 15.07
CA PHE A 47 13.87 -12.29 13.68
C PHE A 47 13.93 -10.84 13.19
N PHE A 48 14.36 -10.61 11.95
CA PHE A 48 14.30 -9.29 11.34
C PHE A 48 14.07 -9.38 9.84
N GLN A 49 13.56 -8.28 9.27
CA GLN A 49 13.36 -8.07 7.84
C GLN A 49 13.69 -6.61 7.48
N CYS A 50 14.00 -6.38 6.21
CA CYS A 50 14.28 -5.05 5.67
C CYS A 50 13.19 -4.61 4.70
N TYR A 51 12.87 -3.31 4.74
CA TYR A 51 11.81 -2.68 3.97
C TYR A 51 12.30 -1.38 3.31
N PRO A 52 11.76 -0.97 2.14
CA PRO A 52 12.07 0.34 1.54
C PRO A 52 11.62 1.50 2.44
N THR A 53 10.44 1.35 3.03
CA THR A 53 9.82 2.24 4.01
C THR A 53 9.16 1.38 5.07
N PHE A 54 8.84 1.94 6.22
CA PHE A 54 8.15 1.19 7.27
C PHE A 54 6.94 1.96 7.75
N GLN A 55 5.79 1.55 7.28
CA GLN A 55 4.48 2.10 7.62
C GLN A 55 3.65 1.05 8.37
N ARG A 56 2.43 1.41 8.76
CA ARG A 56 1.50 0.53 9.48
C ARG A 56 1.22 -0.80 8.75
N PHE A 57 1.10 -0.74 7.42
CA PHE A 57 0.98 -1.93 6.59
C PHE A 57 2.21 -2.84 6.74
N ASP A 58 3.41 -2.26 6.64
CA ASP A 58 4.68 -2.99 6.71
C ASP A 58 4.88 -3.59 8.10
N CYS A 59 4.47 -2.87 9.15
CA CYS A 59 4.46 -3.37 10.53
C CYS A 59 3.54 -4.60 10.70
N LYS A 60 2.33 -4.57 10.14
CA LYS A 60 1.43 -5.73 10.16
C LYS A 60 2.01 -6.92 9.41
N VAL A 61 2.63 -6.70 8.25
CA VAL A 61 3.32 -7.73 7.46
C VAL A 61 4.47 -8.32 8.28
N PHE A 62 5.34 -7.47 8.81
CA PHE A 62 6.48 -7.87 9.62
C PHE A 62 6.08 -8.69 10.84
N LEU A 63 5.15 -8.18 11.64
CA LEU A 63 4.68 -8.89 12.84
C LEU A 63 4.01 -10.22 12.49
N THR A 64 3.25 -10.29 11.39
CA THR A 64 2.69 -11.56 10.91
C THR A 64 3.79 -12.57 10.59
N ASP A 65 4.85 -12.16 9.89
CA ASP A 65 5.97 -13.01 9.52
C ASP A 65 6.79 -13.41 10.77
N ALA A 66 7.00 -12.49 11.72
CA ALA A 66 7.69 -12.74 12.98
C ALA A 66 6.92 -13.76 13.85
N LEU A 67 5.62 -13.59 14.01
CA LEU A 67 4.78 -14.52 14.77
C LEU A 67 4.75 -15.91 14.12
N ARG A 68 4.72 -15.98 12.79
CA ARG A 68 4.87 -17.25 12.05
C ARG A 68 6.23 -17.90 12.28
N TYR A 69 7.30 -17.10 12.26
CA TYR A 69 8.66 -17.57 12.52
C TYR A 69 8.80 -18.16 13.93
N PHE A 70 8.22 -17.50 14.93
CA PHE A 70 8.17 -17.99 16.31
C PHE A 70 7.07 -19.03 16.56
N SER A 71 6.21 -19.31 15.57
CA SER A 71 5.10 -20.28 15.68
C SER A 71 4.12 -19.97 16.83
N GLY A 72 3.96 -18.69 17.19
CA GLY A 72 3.06 -18.26 18.27
C GLY A 72 3.24 -16.80 18.64
N ALA A 73 2.37 -16.31 19.53
CA ALA A 73 2.40 -14.95 20.05
C ALA A 73 2.69 -14.94 21.55
N THR A 74 3.41 -13.93 22.01
CA THR A 74 3.59 -13.64 23.45
C THR A 74 2.36 -12.94 24.02
N ALA A 75 2.32 -12.72 25.33
CA ALA A 75 1.24 -11.97 25.95
C ALA A 75 1.23 -10.48 25.48
N ARG A 76 2.41 -9.91 25.27
CA ARG A 76 2.56 -8.53 24.83
C ARG A 76 3.68 -8.33 23.82
N VAL A 77 3.52 -7.29 22.98
CA VAL A 77 4.54 -6.80 22.05
C VAL A 77 4.93 -5.40 22.49
N MET A 78 6.17 -5.25 22.96
CA MET A 78 6.75 -3.98 23.35
C MET A 78 7.21 -3.25 22.10
N ILE A 79 6.82 -1.99 21.99
CA ILE A 79 7.19 -1.10 20.88
C ILE A 79 7.77 0.20 21.44
N ASP A 80 8.53 0.91 20.61
CA ASP A 80 8.77 2.33 20.84
C ASP A 80 7.51 3.14 20.50
N ASN A 81 7.43 4.40 21.00
CA ASN A 81 6.30 5.31 20.76
C ASN A 81 6.22 5.76 19.29
N THR A 82 6.06 4.82 18.37
CA THR A 82 6.03 5.08 16.93
C THR A 82 4.61 5.31 16.43
N HIS A 83 4.42 6.32 15.57
CA HIS A 83 3.15 6.60 14.87
C HIS A 83 2.63 5.44 14.01
N VAL A 84 3.49 4.47 13.74
CA VAL A 84 3.11 3.24 13.01
C VAL A 84 2.09 2.43 13.80
N VAL A 85 2.20 2.38 15.12
CA VAL A 85 1.29 1.62 15.98
C VAL A 85 0.40 2.57 16.81
N VAL A 86 1.00 3.63 17.36
CA VAL A 86 0.35 4.53 18.31
C VAL A 86 -0.54 5.52 17.59
N SER A 87 -1.78 5.68 18.07
CA SER A 87 -2.71 6.75 17.67
C SER A 87 -2.50 7.99 18.52
N HIS A 88 -2.46 7.82 19.86
CA HIS A 88 -2.20 8.88 20.82
C HIS A 88 -1.71 8.32 22.15
N GLY A 89 -1.21 9.19 23.00
CA GLY A 89 -0.63 8.82 24.29
C GLY A 89 0.78 8.23 24.17
N THR A 90 1.43 7.99 25.30
CA THR A 90 2.79 7.43 25.43
C THR A 90 2.88 6.52 26.66
N GLY A 91 3.82 5.58 26.65
CA GLY A 91 4.04 4.67 27.77
C GLY A 91 2.78 3.90 28.15
N ARG A 92 2.33 4.01 29.40
CA ARG A 92 1.14 3.30 29.91
C ARG A 92 -0.18 3.84 29.38
N GLU A 93 -0.20 5.08 28.92
CA GLU A 93 -1.38 5.75 28.36
C GLU A 93 -1.45 5.61 26.82
N MET A 94 -0.56 4.80 26.24
CA MET A 94 -0.53 4.56 24.81
C MET A 94 -1.80 3.87 24.34
N VAL A 95 -2.44 4.46 23.33
CA VAL A 95 -3.59 3.89 22.64
C VAL A 95 -3.17 3.53 21.23
N PRO A 96 -3.22 2.24 20.85
CA PRO A 96 -2.89 1.83 19.50
C PRO A 96 -3.97 2.33 18.52
N ALA A 97 -3.59 2.53 17.27
CA ALA A 97 -4.55 2.80 16.21
C ALA A 97 -5.57 1.66 16.11
N PRO A 98 -6.85 1.92 15.82
CA PRO A 98 -7.91 0.91 15.84
C PRO A 98 -7.59 -0.34 15.03
N GLU A 99 -6.98 -0.18 13.85
CA GLU A 99 -6.58 -1.32 13.02
C GLU A 99 -5.40 -2.12 13.60
N MET A 100 -4.55 -1.50 14.42
CA MET A 100 -3.46 -2.18 15.11
C MET A 100 -3.98 -2.89 16.37
N ALA A 101 -4.95 -2.31 17.06
CA ALA A 101 -5.65 -2.95 18.16
C ALA A 101 -6.37 -4.23 17.69
N ALA A 102 -7.14 -4.16 16.60
CA ALA A 102 -7.81 -5.31 16.00
C ALA A 102 -6.80 -6.38 15.50
N PHE A 103 -5.66 -5.95 14.98
CA PHE A 103 -4.57 -6.86 14.61
C PHE A 103 -4.01 -7.60 15.83
N ALA A 104 -3.71 -6.90 16.91
CA ALA A 104 -3.20 -7.47 18.15
C ALA A 104 -4.20 -8.45 18.79
N GLU A 105 -5.48 -8.07 18.83
CA GLU A 105 -6.56 -8.92 19.35
C GLU A 105 -6.65 -10.25 18.59
N ARG A 106 -6.56 -10.20 17.26
CA ARG A 106 -6.59 -11.40 16.40
C ARG A 106 -5.49 -12.42 16.75
N PHE A 107 -4.29 -11.94 17.08
CA PHE A 107 -3.18 -12.81 17.48
C PHE A 107 -3.10 -13.04 19.00
N GLY A 108 -3.99 -12.41 19.77
CA GLY A 108 -4.12 -12.57 21.20
C GLY A 108 -3.03 -11.90 22.03
N PHE A 109 -2.35 -10.87 21.54
CA PHE A 109 -1.39 -10.08 22.29
C PHE A 109 -1.87 -8.64 22.52
N ALA A 110 -1.19 -7.91 23.39
CA ALA A 110 -1.40 -6.47 23.59
C ALA A 110 -0.14 -5.69 23.17
N PHE A 111 -0.30 -4.55 22.50
CA PHE A 111 0.81 -3.61 22.35
C PHE A 111 1.05 -2.88 23.67
N VAL A 112 2.31 -2.71 24.03
CA VAL A 112 2.77 -1.90 25.14
C VAL A 112 3.90 -0.99 24.66
N ALA A 113 3.97 0.23 25.19
CA ALA A 113 5.00 1.18 24.82
C ALA A 113 5.96 1.43 25.99
N HIS A 114 7.20 1.80 25.66
CA HIS A 114 8.17 2.19 26.66
C HIS A 114 7.70 3.41 27.45
N ALA A 115 7.78 3.35 28.78
CA ALA A 115 7.60 4.54 29.61
C ALA A 115 8.76 5.51 29.37
N ILE A 116 8.44 6.80 29.22
CA ILE A 116 9.44 7.87 29.05
C ILE A 116 10.39 7.85 30.25
N GLY A 117 11.70 7.79 30.02
CA GLY A 117 12.74 7.87 31.06
C GLY A 117 13.37 6.53 31.49
N HIS A 118 12.96 5.39 30.98
CA HIS A 118 13.59 4.08 31.26
C HIS A 118 14.63 3.68 30.20
N ALA A 119 15.72 4.43 30.07
CA ALA A 119 16.80 4.20 29.12
C ALA A 119 17.44 2.78 29.20
N ASN A 120 17.39 2.11 30.35
CA ASN A 120 17.94 0.76 30.51
C ASN A 120 17.12 -0.35 29.82
N ARG A 121 15.88 -0.08 29.43
CA ARG A 121 15.05 -1.02 28.66
C ARG A 121 15.31 -0.90 27.15
N SER A 122 15.56 0.32 26.68
CA SER A 122 15.93 0.59 25.26
C SER A 122 17.29 0.03 24.88
N ALA A 123 18.26 0.00 25.80
CA ALA A 123 19.59 -0.57 25.56
C ALA A 123 19.58 -2.05 25.11
N ARG A 124 18.49 -2.79 25.35
CA ARG A 124 18.32 -4.18 24.88
C ARG A 124 17.80 -4.26 23.44
N VAL A 125 17.16 -3.21 22.96
CA VAL A 125 16.62 -3.11 21.59
C VAL A 125 17.68 -2.53 20.65
N GLU A 126 18.52 -1.62 21.14
CA GLU A 126 19.61 -1.01 20.35
C GLU A 126 20.73 -2.02 20.00
N ARG A 127 21.02 -2.98 20.90
CA ARG A 127 22.03 -4.01 20.66
C ARG A 127 21.74 -4.92 19.46
N PRO A 128 20.48 -5.37 19.18
CA PRO A 128 20.21 -6.13 17.98
C PRO A 128 20.53 -5.39 16.69
N PHE A 129 20.26 -4.09 16.57
CA PHE A 129 20.55 -3.32 15.37
C PHE A 129 22.04 -3.16 15.13
N TRP A 130 22.81 -2.81 16.14
CA TRP A 130 24.28 -2.80 16.04
C TRP A 130 24.82 -4.18 15.61
N PHE A 131 24.26 -5.24 16.16
CA PHE A 131 24.66 -6.60 15.83
C PHE A 131 24.27 -6.99 14.40
N ILE A 132 23.07 -6.63 13.93
CA ILE A 132 22.61 -6.82 12.55
C ILE A 132 23.51 -6.03 11.59
N GLU A 133 23.75 -4.75 11.88
CA GLU A 133 24.55 -3.87 11.05
C GLU A 133 25.98 -4.43 10.84
N ASN A 134 26.64 -4.76 11.93
CA ASN A 134 28.05 -5.16 11.89
C ASN A 134 28.29 -6.62 11.50
N ASN A 135 27.31 -7.51 11.69
CA ASN A 135 27.51 -8.95 11.45
C ASN A 135 26.70 -9.50 10.29
N PHE A 136 25.70 -8.75 9.81
CA PHE A 136 24.90 -9.16 8.66
C PHE A 136 25.00 -8.19 7.49
N LEU A 137 24.72 -6.88 7.71
CA LEU A 137 24.66 -5.91 6.62
C LEU A 137 26.04 -5.50 6.12
N ALA A 138 27.01 -5.37 7.01
CA ALA A 138 28.37 -4.90 6.68
C ALA A 138 29.01 -5.77 5.59
N GLY A 139 29.37 -5.13 4.47
CA GLY A 139 30.09 -5.76 3.37
C GLY A 139 29.28 -6.71 2.49
N ARG A 140 27.99 -6.93 2.77
CA ARG A 140 27.12 -7.76 1.93
C ARG A 140 26.49 -6.97 0.80
N LYS A 141 26.25 -7.69 -0.30
CA LYS A 141 25.56 -7.18 -1.48
C LYS A 141 24.33 -8.05 -1.73
N PHE A 142 23.23 -7.40 -2.09
CA PHE A 142 21.96 -8.08 -2.30
C PHE A 142 21.46 -7.80 -3.71
N SER A 143 20.95 -8.83 -4.38
CA SER A 143 20.45 -8.72 -5.74
C SER A 143 19.03 -8.14 -5.80
N SER A 144 18.22 -8.38 -4.79
CA SER A 144 16.81 -7.94 -4.70
C SER A 144 16.33 -7.84 -3.24
N TRP A 145 15.15 -7.29 -3.03
CA TRP A 145 14.48 -7.29 -1.71
C TRP A 145 14.20 -8.70 -1.20
N GLN A 146 13.85 -9.62 -2.12
CA GLN A 146 13.62 -11.01 -1.79
C GLN A 146 14.91 -11.67 -1.32
N ASP A 147 16.00 -11.47 -2.06
CA ASP A 147 17.33 -11.99 -1.72
C ASP A 147 17.80 -11.46 -0.35
N LEU A 148 17.67 -10.14 -0.11
CA LEU A 148 18.00 -9.52 1.17
C LEU A 148 17.25 -10.19 2.33
N ASN A 149 15.93 -10.32 2.22
CA ASN A 149 15.11 -10.87 3.29
C ASN A 149 15.24 -12.40 3.43
N GLN A 150 15.57 -13.11 2.36
CA GLN A 150 15.91 -14.53 2.44
C GLN A 150 17.23 -14.74 3.18
N GLN A 151 18.29 -14.02 2.81
CA GLN A 151 19.57 -14.08 3.51
C GLN A 151 19.43 -13.65 4.98
N ALA A 152 18.58 -12.64 5.28
CA ALA A 152 18.28 -12.21 6.65
C ALA A 152 17.67 -13.35 7.47
N ARG A 153 16.72 -14.09 6.90
CA ARG A 153 16.08 -15.24 7.55
C ARG A 153 17.08 -16.37 7.83
N GLU A 154 17.87 -16.74 6.83
CA GLU A 154 18.90 -17.77 6.96
C GLU A 154 19.92 -17.39 8.03
N TRP A 155 20.31 -16.10 8.07
CA TRP A 155 21.20 -15.60 9.11
C TRP A 155 20.55 -15.60 10.50
N CYS A 156 19.28 -15.28 10.63
CA CYS A 156 18.54 -15.43 11.89
C CYS A 156 18.57 -16.88 12.38
N ASP A 157 18.32 -17.85 11.50
CA ASP A 157 18.37 -19.27 11.85
C ASP A 157 19.75 -19.70 12.36
N LYS A 158 20.83 -19.22 11.71
CA LYS A 158 22.20 -19.46 12.14
C LYS A 158 22.47 -18.83 13.50
N VAL A 159 22.14 -17.55 13.68
CA VAL A 159 22.39 -16.80 14.92
C VAL A 159 21.62 -17.38 16.10
N ASN A 160 20.35 -17.78 15.86
CA ASN A 160 19.51 -18.39 16.88
C ASN A 160 19.97 -19.80 17.27
N SER A 161 20.76 -20.46 16.45
CA SER A 161 21.37 -21.77 16.71
C SER A 161 22.81 -21.69 17.26
N THR A 162 23.33 -20.47 17.50
CA THR A 162 24.69 -20.23 17.98
C THR A 162 24.67 -19.88 19.46
N TYR A 163 25.59 -20.45 20.23
CA TYR A 163 25.75 -20.16 21.66
C TYR A 163 26.04 -18.68 21.92
N LYS A 164 25.34 -18.09 22.88
CA LYS A 164 25.45 -16.69 23.28
C LYS A 164 26.01 -16.58 24.71
N LYS A 165 27.22 -16.02 24.82
CA LYS A 165 27.92 -15.87 26.12
C LYS A 165 27.10 -15.10 27.16
N HIS A 166 26.33 -14.07 26.76
CA HIS A 166 25.58 -13.22 27.69
C HIS A 166 24.33 -13.86 28.28
N ILE A 167 23.83 -14.96 27.68
CA ILE A 167 22.72 -15.75 28.22
C ILE A 167 23.16 -17.16 28.64
N HIS A 168 24.43 -17.49 28.41
CA HIS A 168 25.02 -18.82 28.69
C HIS A 168 24.24 -19.98 28.07
N SER A 169 23.63 -19.77 26.89
CA SER A 169 22.82 -20.78 26.19
C SER A 169 22.72 -20.50 24.70
N VAL A 170 22.11 -21.43 23.97
CA VAL A 170 21.69 -21.28 22.59
C VAL A 170 20.24 -20.78 22.58
N PRO A 171 19.92 -19.67 21.89
CA PRO A 171 18.53 -19.13 21.83
C PRO A 171 17.50 -20.19 21.47
N ARG A 172 17.80 -21.07 20.52
CA ARG A 172 16.90 -22.14 20.07
C ARG A 172 16.60 -23.18 21.15
N GLU A 173 17.54 -23.45 22.07
CA GLU A 173 17.33 -24.34 23.21
C GLU A 173 16.37 -23.71 24.23
N LEU A 174 16.58 -22.44 24.58
CA LEU A 174 15.65 -21.69 25.43
C LEU A 174 14.27 -21.56 24.78
N PHE A 175 14.24 -21.40 23.48
CA PHE A 175 13.00 -21.29 22.73
C PHE A 175 12.18 -22.59 22.78
N ALA A 176 12.78 -23.75 22.88
CA ALA A 176 12.05 -25.01 23.05
C ALA A 176 11.14 -24.97 24.28
N VAL A 177 11.59 -24.30 25.37
CA VAL A 177 10.79 -24.05 26.58
C VAL A 177 9.76 -22.96 26.35
N GLU A 178 10.17 -21.81 25.79
CA GLU A 178 9.31 -20.65 25.56
C GLU A 178 8.16 -20.97 24.62
N ARG A 179 8.40 -21.77 23.58
CA ARG A 179 7.38 -22.16 22.60
C ARG A 179 6.13 -22.77 23.23
N LEU A 180 6.27 -23.52 24.33
CA LEU A 180 5.14 -24.14 25.04
C LEU A 180 4.25 -23.12 25.75
N ARG A 181 4.74 -21.91 25.95
CA ARG A 181 4.03 -20.79 26.61
C ARG A 181 3.50 -19.74 25.63
N LEU A 182 3.88 -19.83 24.36
CA LEU A 182 3.33 -18.93 23.33
C LEU A 182 1.86 -19.27 23.08
N LYS A 183 1.07 -18.22 22.85
CA LYS A 183 -0.32 -18.37 22.38
C LYS A 183 -0.32 -18.93 20.97
N PRO A 184 -1.16 -19.91 20.66
CA PRO A 184 -1.23 -20.49 19.33
C PRO A 184 -1.72 -19.43 18.31
N LEU A 185 -1.17 -19.51 17.11
CA LEU A 185 -1.65 -18.65 16.01
C LEU A 185 -3.06 -19.07 15.58
N PRO A 186 -3.89 -18.14 15.09
CA PRO A 186 -5.17 -18.48 14.47
C PRO A 186 -5.00 -19.52 13.37
N ALA A 187 -5.96 -20.45 13.25
CA ALA A 187 -5.96 -21.48 12.21
C ALA A 187 -5.93 -20.89 10.79
N TRP A 188 -6.51 -19.69 10.61
CA TRP A 188 -6.45 -18.92 9.39
C TRP A 188 -5.95 -17.49 9.68
N ILE A 189 -4.86 -17.12 9.02
CA ILE A 189 -4.27 -15.78 9.08
C ILE A 189 -4.51 -15.13 7.72
N PRO A 190 -5.39 -14.11 7.64
CA PRO A 190 -5.63 -13.41 6.41
C PRO A 190 -4.37 -12.70 5.94
N GLU A 191 -4.21 -12.62 4.63
CA GLU A 191 -3.15 -11.82 4.03
C GLU A 191 -3.32 -10.34 4.39
N VAL A 192 -2.25 -9.70 4.83
CA VAL A 192 -2.25 -8.27 5.09
C VAL A 192 -2.30 -7.52 3.77
N TYR A 193 -3.22 -6.58 3.64
CA TYR A 193 -3.37 -5.78 2.42
C TYR A 193 -3.71 -4.32 2.72
N ARG A 194 -3.50 -3.47 1.71
CA ARG A 194 -4.03 -2.10 1.63
C ARG A 194 -4.99 -2.00 0.45
N LEU A 195 -6.05 -1.22 0.62
CA LEU A 195 -6.99 -0.91 -0.45
C LEU A 195 -6.75 0.51 -0.96
N HIS A 196 -6.74 0.64 -2.28
CA HIS A 196 -6.65 1.92 -2.97
C HIS A 196 -7.76 1.99 -4.02
N GLN A 197 -8.39 3.17 -4.13
CA GLN A 197 -9.29 3.46 -5.25
C GLN A 197 -8.49 4.21 -6.32
N ARG A 198 -8.51 3.74 -7.55
CA ARG A 198 -7.76 4.32 -8.66
C ARG A 198 -8.62 4.39 -9.91
N MET A 199 -8.25 5.29 -10.82
CA MET A 199 -8.84 5.37 -12.16
C MET A 199 -7.86 4.77 -13.16
N VAL A 200 -8.39 4.00 -14.10
CA VAL A 200 -7.59 3.50 -15.21
C VAL A 200 -7.34 4.64 -16.19
N ASP A 201 -6.08 4.91 -16.48
CA ASP A 201 -5.70 5.99 -17.38
C ASP A 201 -5.97 5.67 -18.87
N VAL A 202 -5.79 6.68 -19.71
CA VAL A 202 -6.02 6.57 -21.16
C VAL A 202 -5.11 5.59 -21.88
N GLU A 203 -4.01 5.20 -21.26
CA GLU A 203 -3.08 4.19 -21.78
C GLU A 203 -3.40 2.78 -21.28
N GLY A 204 -4.44 2.60 -20.45
CA GLY A 204 -4.83 1.33 -19.85
C GLY A 204 -3.91 0.88 -18.73
N TYR A 205 -3.48 1.81 -17.89
CA TYR A 205 -2.71 1.52 -16.69
C TYR A 205 -3.38 2.10 -15.44
N VAL A 206 -3.04 1.48 -14.34
CA VAL A 206 -3.36 1.97 -12.99
C VAL A 206 -2.04 2.39 -12.33
N ALA A 207 -1.98 3.64 -11.88
CA ALA A 207 -0.82 4.14 -11.14
C ALA A 207 -0.95 3.76 -9.67
N LEU A 208 0.08 3.12 -9.13
CA LEU A 208 0.21 2.86 -7.70
C LEU A 208 1.65 3.15 -7.28
N HIS A 209 1.81 3.99 -6.26
CA HIS A 209 3.09 4.59 -5.89
C HIS A 209 3.73 5.26 -7.11
N THR A 210 4.95 4.86 -7.47
CA THR A 210 5.65 5.37 -8.65
C THR A 210 5.48 4.51 -9.90
N ASN A 211 4.85 3.32 -9.78
CA ASN A 211 4.74 2.34 -10.85
C ASN A 211 3.35 2.35 -11.50
N ARG A 212 3.27 1.88 -12.74
CA ARG A 212 2.04 1.78 -13.53
C ARG A 212 1.81 0.34 -13.95
N TYR A 213 0.67 -0.22 -13.60
CA TYR A 213 0.28 -1.61 -13.84
C TYR A 213 -0.79 -1.68 -14.92
N SER A 214 -0.56 -2.48 -15.95
CA SER A 214 -1.49 -2.58 -17.08
C SER A 214 -2.77 -3.33 -16.71
N VAL A 215 -3.87 -2.89 -17.29
CA VAL A 215 -5.16 -3.58 -17.24
C VAL A 215 -5.74 -3.70 -18.64
N PRO A 216 -6.77 -4.55 -18.86
CA PRO A 216 -7.45 -4.63 -20.15
C PRO A 216 -7.89 -3.24 -20.65
N ILE A 217 -7.71 -2.99 -21.95
CA ILE A 217 -8.06 -1.69 -22.58
C ILE A 217 -9.54 -1.34 -22.33
N ALA A 218 -10.41 -2.32 -22.25
CA ALA A 218 -11.83 -2.13 -21.95
C ALA A 218 -12.11 -1.44 -20.59
N TRP A 219 -11.14 -1.38 -19.68
CA TRP A 219 -11.28 -0.75 -18.38
C TRP A 219 -10.87 0.72 -18.36
N ILE A 220 -10.38 1.28 -19.47
CA ILE A 220 -9.96 2.68 -19.56
C ILE A 220 -11.11 3.60 -19.11
N GLY A 221 -10.80 4.57 -18.26
CA GLY A 221 -11.76 5.51 -17.69
C GLY A 221 -12.65 4.92 -16.59
N ARG A 222 -12.45 3.65 -16.20
CA ARG A 222 -13.21 3.03 -15.11
C ARG A 222 -12.46 3.21 -13.79
N ARG A 223 -13.25 3.34 -12.72
CA ARG A 223 -12.72 3.27 -11.35
C ARG A 223 -12.54 1.82 -10.97
N VAL A 224 -11.40 1.50 -10.38
CA VAL A 224 -11.01 0.16 -9.94
C VAL A 224 -10.55 0.20 -8.50
N GLU A 225 -10.77 -0.90 -7.80
CA GLU A 225 -10.15 -1.15 -6.51
C GLU A 225 -8.81 -1.85 -6.72
N VAL A 226 -7.79 -1.41 -5.98
CA VAL A 226 -6.45 -2.00 -6.02
C VAL A 226 -6.14 -2.53 -4.62
N ARG A 227 -6.02 -3.84 -4.52
CA ARG A 227 -5.58 -4.53 -3.32
C ARG A 227 -4.08 -4.78 -3.40
N GLU A 228 -3.33 -4.08 -2.58
CA GLU A 228 -1.88 -4.22 -2.48
C GLU A 228 -1.54 -5.14 -1.32
N THR A 229 -0.86 -6.24 -1.60
CA THR A 229 -0.31 -7.16 -0.60
C THR A 229 1.22 -7.04 -0.57
N LYS A 230 1.90 -7.86 0.23
CA LYS A 230 3.36 -7.91 0.30
C LYS A 230 3.99 -8.15 -1.08
N ASP A 231 3.43 -9.09 -1.85
CA ASP A 231 4.05 -9.61 -3.07
C ASP A 231 3.22 -9.34 -4.34
N LYS A 232 1.95 -8.90 -4.21
CA LYS A 232 1.01 -8.79 -5.31
C LYS A 232 0.25 -7.47 -5.33
N ILE A 233 -0.12 -7.05 -6.51
CA ILE A 233 -1.07 -5.99 -6.80
C ILE A 233 -2.26 -6.61 -7.54
N GLU A 234 -3.40 -6.67 -6.90
CA GLU A 234 -4.65 -7.16 -7.47
C GLU A 234 -5.52 -5.94 -7.82
N ILE A 235 -5.84 -5.79 -9.11
CA ILE A 235 -6.65 -4.69 -9.62
C ILE A 235 -8.01 -5.26 -9.98
N GLN A 236 -9.06 -4.78 -9.32
CA GLN A 236 -10.41 -5.31 -9.43
C GLN A 236 -11.35 -4.25 -9.98
N LEU A 237 -12.02 -4.55 -11.09
CA LEU A 237 -13.11 -3.75 -11.63
C LEU A 237 -14.44 -4.14 -10.99
N ASP A 238 -14.67 -5.43 -10.83
CA ASP A 238 -15.83 -6.06 -10.17
C ASP A 238 -15.45 -7.49 -9.71
N ALA A 239 -16.37 -8.22 -9.11
CA ALA A 239 -16.11 -9.54 -8.53
C ALA A 239 -15.56 -10.59 -9.52
N ARG A 240 -15.77 -10.42 -10.83
CA ARG A 240 -15.33 -11.36 -11.88
C ARG A 240 -14.10 -10.87 -12.65
N ASN A 241 -13.87 -9.57 -12.65
CA ASN A 241 -12.84 -8.92 -13.43
C ASN A 241 -11.69 -8.49 -12.51
N VAL A 242 -10.72 -9.40 -12.32
CA VAL A 242 -9.54 -9.20 -11.48
C VAL A 242 -8.28 -9.41 -12.31
N VAL A 243 -7.33 -8.51 -12.18
CA VAL A 243 -5.99 -8.59 -12.78
C VAL A 243 -4.96 -8.60 -11.66
N THR A 244 -4.04 -9.55 -11.71
CA THR A 244 -2.98 -9.69 -10.73
C THR A 244 -1.62 -9.42 -11.35
N HIS A 245 -0.81 -8.58 -10.69
CA HIS A 245 0.58 -8.33 -11.01
C HIS A 245 1.46 -8.67 -9.81
N SER A 246 2.72 -9.00 -10.05
CA SER A 246 3.73 -9.01 -8.99
C SER A 246 4.00 -7.58 -8.53
N ARG A 247 4.07 -7.38 -7.22
CA ARG A 247 4.47 -6.09 -6.66
C ARG A 247 5.97 -5.89 -6.87
N ILE A 248 6.35 -4.76 -7.46
CA ILE A 248 7.75 -4.38 -7.68
C ILE A 248 8.14 -3.34 -6.65
N ALA A 249 9.07 -3.69 -5.77
CA ALA A 249 9.60 -2.81 -4.72
C ALA A 249 10.97 -2.22 -5.10
N GLU A 250 11.71 -2.89 -5.98
CA GLU A 250 13.09 -2.53 -6.37
C GLU A 250 13.17 -1.37 -7.36
N ALA A 251 12.15 -1.20 -8.18
CA ALA A 251 12.15 -0.27 -9.30
C ALA A 251 11.07 0.80 -9.16
N GLU A 252 11.40 2.00 -9.61
CA GLU A 252 10.51 3.15 -9.62
C GLU A 252 10.18 3.56 -11.06
N HIS A 253 9.03 4.18 -11.25
CA HIS A 253 8.55 4.68 -12.54
C HIS A 253 8.46 3.61 -13.63
N GLN A 254 8.25 2.34 -13.24
CA GLN A 254 8.15 1.22 -14.17
C GLN A 254 6.75 1.11 -14.75
N ARG A 255 6.69 0.71 -16.02
CA ARG A 255 5.46 0.28 -16.67
C ARG A 255 5.44 -1.26 -16.74
N ILE A 256 4.60 -1.86 -15.93
CA ILE A 256 4.45 -3.32 -15.86
C ILE A 256 3.32 -3.71 -16.80
N LEU A 257 3.68 -4.36 -17.90
CA LEU A 257 2.76 -4.76 -18.97
C LEU A 257 2.54 -6.27 -18.94
N LEU A 258 1.28 -6.70 -18.84
CA LEU A 258 0.88 -8.06 -19.19
C LEU A 258 0.54 -8.10 -20.69
N PRO A 259 1.15 -8.99 -21.50
CA PRO A 259 0.91 -9.07 -22.94
C PRO A 259 -0.57 -9.22 -23.30
N ALA A 260 -1.34 -9.97 -22.51
CA ALA A 260 -2.79 -10.15 -22.67
C ALA A 260 -3.60 -8.85 -22.64
N HIS A 261 -3.06 -7.78 -22.09
CA HIS A 261 -3.74 -6.47 -22.00
C HIS A 261 -3.56 -5.61 -23.25
N ARG A 262 -2.79 -6.08 -24.22
CA ARG A 262 -2.54 -5.38 -25.49
C ARG A 262 -2.79 -6.32 -26.64
N PRO A 263 -3.42 -5.82 -27.71
CA PRO A 263 -3.53 -6.60 -28.93
C PRO A 263 -2.11 -6.92 -29.46
N PRO A 264 -1.93 -8.10 -30.07
CA PRO A 264 -0.67 -8.46 -30.71
C PRO A 264 -0.24 -7.37 -31.70
N ARG A 265 1.06 -7.03 -31.71
CA ARG A 265 1.63 -6.13 -32.73
C ARG A 265 1.43 -6.74 -34.12
N GLY A 266 0.77 -6.01 -35.00
CA GLY A 266 0.53 -6.45 -36.40
C GLY A 266 -0.90 -6.95 -36.68
N GLN A 267 -1.71 -7.28 -35.72
CA GLN A 267 -3.16 -7.28 -35.90
C GLN A 267 -3.61 -5.82 -35.86
N GLY A 268 -3.61 -5.20 -37.04
CA GLY A 268 -4.20 -3.87 -37.22
C GLY A 268 -5.57 -3.91 -36.54
N ILE A 269 -5.87 -2.89 -35.75
CA ILE A 269 -7.23 -2.67 -35.21
C ILE A 269 -8.15 -2.85 -36.42
N VAL A 270 -8.85 -4.00 -36.50
CA VAL A 270 -9.97 -4.13 -37.42
C VAL A 270 -10.77 -2.87 -37.18
N ARG A 271 -10.85 -1.99 -38.16
CA ARG A 271 -11.68 -0.80 -38.11
C ARG A 271 -13.11 -1.27 -37.79
N LEU A 272 -13.44 -1.40 -36.53
CA LEU A 272 -14.82 -1.49 -36.11
C LEU A 272 -15.46 -0.23 -36.68
N GLN A 273 -16.32 -0.38 -37.63
CA GLN A 273 -17.01 0.70 -38.34
C GLN A 273 -17.85 1.59 -37.40
N SER A 274 -17.99 1.19 -36.15
CA SER A 274 -18.54 2.02 -35.07
C SER A 274 -17.89 1.68 -33.74
N HIS A 275 -17.30 2.67 -33.09
CA HIS A 275 -16.81 2.52 -31.74
C HIS A 275 -17.99 2.25 -30.80
N PRO A 276 -17.92 1.23 -29.89
CA PRO A 276 -19.00 0.95 -28.94
C PRO A 276 -19.30 2.15 -28.05
N GLU A 277 -18.29 2.97 -27.73
CA GLU A 277 -18.44 4.20 -26.98
C GLU A 277 -19.31 5.23 -27.71
N GLU A 278 -19.16 5.33 -29.04
CA GLU A 278 -19.97 6.24 -29.87
C GLU A 278 -21.44 5.86 -29.83
N LYS A 279 -21.75 4.56 -29.97
CA LYS A 279 -23.12 4.07 -29.84
C LYS A 279 -23.72 4.39 -28.49
N THR A 280 -22.95 4.21 -27.42
CA THR A 280 -23.41 4.52 -26.05
C THR A 280 -23.64 6.01 -25.85
N ILE A 281 -22.73 6.87 -26.35
CA ILE A 281 -22.87 8.33 -26.29
C ILE A 281 -24.14 8.78 -27.00
N LEU A 282 -24.34 8.33 -28.26
CA LEU A 282 -25.49 8.72 -29.07
C LEU A 282 -26.80 8.15 -28.55
N ALA A 283 -26.80 7.01 -27.91
CA ALA A 283 -27.97 6.46 -27.22
C ALA A 283 -28.33 7.26 -25.96
N THR A 284 -27.35 7.81 -25.24
CA THR A 284 -27.56 8.57 -24.00
C THR A 284 -27.87 10.04 -24.28
N VAL A 285 -27.15 10.65 -25.22
CA VAL A 285 -27.23 12.09 -25.56
C VAL A 285 -27.17 12.25 -27.09
N PRO A 286 -28.27 11.97 -27.82
CA PRO A 286 -28.29 12.06 -29.27
C PRO A 286 -28.05 13.48 -29.81
N GLU A 287 -28.29 14.52 -29.00
CA GLU A 287 -28.15 15.92 -29.39
C GLU A 287 -26.72 16.34 -29.71
N ILE A 288 -25.72 15.59 -29.28
CA ILE A 288 -24.30 15.91 -29.54
C ILE A 288 -23.73 15.14 -30.75
N ALA A 289 -24.56 14.53 -31.58
CA ALA A 289 -24.13 13.71 -32.72
C ALA A 289 -23.17 14.47 -33.66
N ASP A 290 -23.49 15.71 -34.03
CA ASP A 290 -22.67 16.54 -34.89
C ASP A 290 -21.32 16.88 -34.26
N TYR A 291 -21.31 17.15 -32.96
CA TYR A 291 -20.07 17.37 -32.19
C TYR A 291 -19.19 16.13 -32.17
N VAL A 292 -19.78 14.95 -31.95
CA VAL A 292 -19.06 13.65 -31.98
C VAL A 292 -18.41 13.39 -33.35
N ALA A 293 -19.16 13.66 -34.43
CA ALA A 293 -18.65 13.50 -35.79
C ALA A 293 -17.48 14.45 -36.06
N ALA A 294 -17.62 15.71 -35.73
CA ALA A 294 -16.58 16.74 -35.88
C ALA A 294 -15.37 16.46 -34.98
N LEU A 295 -15.57 16.00 -33.76
CA LEU A 295 -14.53 15.64 -32.81
C LEU A 295 -13.63 14.50 -33.34
N LYS A 296 -14.22 13.48 -33.96
CA LYS A 296 -13.48 12.37 -34.61
C LYS A 296 -12.60 12.85 -35.77
N GLN A 297 -13.08 13.84 -36.53
CA GLN A 297 -12.35 14.36 -37.69
C GLN A 297 -11.24 15.35 -37.29
N ARG A 298 -11.46 16.17 -36.29
CA ARG A 298 -10.60 17.34 -35.93
C ARG A 298 -9.65 17.06 -34.75
N SER A 299 -9.89 16.01 -33.99
CA SER A 299 -9.00 15.63 -32.89
C SER A 299 -7.68 15.09 -33.42
N ARG A 300 -6.56 15.57 -32.84
CA ARG A 300 -5.21 15.02 -33.08
C ARG A 300 -4.97 13.67 -32.37
N LYS A 301 -5.86 13.26 -31.46
CA LYS A 301 -5.79 12.01 -30.70
C LYS A 301 -6.51 10.89 -31.45
N VAL A 302 -6.16 9.64 -31.15
CA VAL A 302 -6.84 8.46 -31.69
C VAL A 302 -8.34 8.50 -31.37
N PRO A 303 -9.24 8.34 -32.37
CA PRO A 303 -10.70 8.49 -32.18
C PRO A 303 -11.28 7.69 -31.01
N GLY A 304 -10.82 6.45 -30.79
CA GLY A 304 -11.28 5.63 -29.68
C GLY A 304 -10.95 6.21 -28.28
N LEU A 305 -9.81 6.88 -28.14
CA LEU A 305 -9.44 7.55 -26.88
C LEU A 305 -10.31 8.76 -26.60
N VAL A 306 -10.58 9.53 -27.65
CA VAL A 306 -11.39 10.75 -27.56
C VAL A 306 -12.84 10.40 -27.22
N LEU A 307 -13.39 9.37 -27.86
CA LEU A 307 -14.75 8.92 -27.58
C LEU A 307 -14.90 8.38 -26.15
N ARG A 308 -13.89 7.69 -25.62
CA ARG A 308 -13.88 7.24 -24.22
C ARG A 308 -13.86 8.39 -23.23
N GLN A 309 -13.03 9.42 -23.52
CA GLN A 309 -12.99 10.62 -22.70
C GLN A 309 -14.33 11.35 -22.73
N LEU A 310 -14.95 11.48 -23.92
CA LEU A 310 -16.27 12.08 -24.05
C LEU A 310 -17.34 11.26 -23.32
N LEU A 311 -17.31 9.93 -23.43
CA LEU A 311 -18.24 9.06 -22.72
C LEU A 311 -18.13 9.21 -21.19
N ARG A 312 -16.91 9.42 -20.68
CA ARG A 312 -16.71 9.75 -19.28
C ARG A 312 -17.45 11.04 -18.90
N LEU A 313 -17.28 12.11 -19.69
CA LEU A 313 -17.97 13.38 -19.43
C LEU A 313 -19.50 13.22 -19.47
N VAL A 314 -20.01 12.46 -20.43
CA VAL A 314 -21.46 12.16 -20.53
C VAL A 314 -22.00 11.43 -19.29
N ARG A 315 -21.17 10.62 -18.65
CA ARG A 315 -21.58 9.84 -17.45
C ARG A 315 -21.42 10.60 -16.14
N GLU A 316 -20.41 11.45 -16.06
CA GLU A 316 -20.04 12.14 -14.81
C GLU A 316 -20.78 13.45 -14.60
N TYR A 317 -21.22 14.10 -15.69
CA TYR A 317 -21.81 15.44 -15.58
C TYR A 317 -23.31 15.46 -15.90
N PRO A 318 -24.07 16.35 -15.25
CA PRO A 318 -25.49 16.53 -15.54
C PRO A 318 -25.73 16.94 -17.00
N ARG A 319 -26.83 16.45 -17.58
CA ARG A 319 -27.14 16.62 -19.02
C ARG A 319 -27.21 18.09 -19.47
N LYS A 320 -27.88 18.95 -18.70
CA LYS A 320 -28.05 20.38 -19.07
C LYS A 320 -26.72 21.14 -19.20
N PRO A 321 -25.84 21.15 -18.18
CA PRO A 321 -24.52 21.78 -18.28
C PRO A 321 -23.66 21.19 -19.40
N LEU A 322 -23.71 19.88 -19.60
CA LEU A 322 -22.99 19.18 -20.65
C LEU A 322 -23.42 19.68 -22.03
N LEU A 323 -24.75 19.66 -22.34
CA LEU A 323 -25.28 20.09 -23.62
C LEU A 323 -24.95 21.55 -23.92
N ALA A 324 -25.09 22.44 -22.93
CA ALA A 324 -24.77 23.85 -23.07
C ALA A 324 -23.28 24.08 -23.34
N ALA A 325 -22.39 23.30 -22.68
CA ALA A 325 -20.94 23.39 -22.92
C ALA A 325 -20.55 22.84 -24.29
N VAL A 326 -21.16 21.72 -24.71
CA VAL A 326 -20.93 21.13 -26.04
C VAL A 326 -21.39 22.06 -27.16
N ALA A 327 -22.57 22.67 -27.02
CA ALA A 327 -23.10 23.63 -28.00
C ALA A 327 -22.16 24.86 -28.16
N GLU A 328 -21.66 25.40 -27.06
CA GLU A 328 -20.68 26.48 -27.08
C GLU A 328 -19.35 26.04 -27.66
N ALA A 329 -18.83 24.87 -27.27
CA ALA A 329 -17.59 24.33 -27.82
C ALA A 329 -17.69 24.11 -29.34
N ALA A 330 -18.83 23.59 -29.82
CA ALA A 330 -19.12 23.44 -31.24
C ALA A 330 -19.13 24.76 -31.98
N ARG A 331 -19.76 25.80 -31.43
CA ARG A 331 -19.84 27.16 -31.99
C ARG A 331 -18.44 27.78 -32.17
N TYR A 332 -17.52 27.53 -31.24
CA TYR A 332 -16.16 28.07 -31.32
C TYR A 332 -15.16 27.08 -31.94
N GLY A 333 -15.59 25.93 -32.46
CA GLY A 333 -14.72 24.93 -33.04
C GLY A 333 -13.73 24.32 -32.08
N LEU A 334 -14.10 24.21 -30.81
CA LEU A 334 -13.26 23.67 -29.75
C LEU A 334 -13.49 22.14 -29.58
N TYR A 335 -12.49 21.39 -29.96
CA TYR A 335 -12.52 19.90 -29.89
C TYR A 335 -11.48 19.35 -28.92
N ASP A 336 -11.09 20.14 -27.92
CA ASP A 336 -10.25 19.73 -26.79
C ASP A 336 -11.16 19.38 -25.60
N LEU A 337 -11.16 18.12 -25.21
CA LEU A 337 -12.05 17.63 -24.16
C LEU A 337 -11.66 18.09 -22.74
N ASP A 338 -10.41 18.46 -22.51
CA ASP A 338 -9.98 19.02 -21.23
C ASP A 338 -10.49 20.45 -21.06
N ARG A 339 -10.59 21.18 -22.18
CA ARG A 339 -11.26 22.50 -22.20
C ARG A 339 -12.77 22.37 -22.06
N LEU A 340 -13.37 21.40 -22.75
CA LEU A 340 -14.79 21.12 -22.63
C LEU A 340 -15.18 20.79 -21.18
N GLU A 341 -14.39 19.98 -20.51
CA GLU A 341 -14.63 19.65 -19.10
C GLU A 341 -14.61 20.89 -18.19
N ARG A 342 -13.66 21.79 -18.39
CA ARG A 342 -13.64 23.07 -17.66
C ARG A 342 -14.86 23.95 -17.96
N MET A 343 -15.37 23.91 -19.18
CA MET A 343 -16.59 24.64 -19.55
C MET A 343 -17.84 24.04 -18.87
N ILE A 344 -17.89 22.71 -18.76
CA ILE A 344 -18.96 22.01 -18.04
C ILE A 344 -18.92 22.36 -16.55
N LEU A 345 -17.75 22.28 -15.92
CA LEU A 345 -17.55 22.59 -14.51
C LEU A 345 -17.98 24.02 -14.14
N ARG A 346 -17.65 24.98 -14.99
CA ARG A 346 -18.09 26.39 -14.77
C ARG A 346 -19.62 26.54 -14.78
N ARG A 347 -20.33 25.71 -15.53
CA ARG A 347 -21.79 25.73 -15.61
C ARG A 347 -22.41 25.00 -14.43
N VAL A 348 -21.85 23.86 -14.07
CA VAL A 348 -22.26 23.11 -12.87
C VAL A 348 -22.10 23.98 -11.63
N ALA A 349 -20.99 24.69 -11.46
CA ALA A 349 -20.79 25.59 -10.32
C ALA A 349 -21.85 26.69 -10.23
N ARG A 350 -22.31 27.23 -11.38
CA ARG A 350 -23.36 28.28 -11.40
C ARG A 350 -24.75 27.74 -11.05
N GLU A 351 -25.08 26.51 -11.38
CA GLU A 351 -26.42 25.94 -11.15
C GLU A 351 -26.59 25.28 -9.78
N TYR A 352 -25.50 24.79 -9.19
CA TYR A 352 -25.54 24.01 -7.95
C TYR A 352 -24.98 24.74 -6.72
N PHE A 353 -24.35 25.91 -6.89
CA PHE A 353 -23.79 26.71 -5.80
C PHE A 353 -24.46 28.11 -5.67
N LEU A 354 -25.62 28.34 -6.28
CA LEU A 354 -26.51 29.39 -5.86
C LEU A 354 -27.09 28.95 -4.50
N LEU A 355 -26.47 29.39 -3.43
CA LEU A 355 -27.14 29.42 -2.13
C LEU A 355 -28.43 30.23 -2.32
N ASP A 356 -29.56 29.67 -1.95
CA ASP A 356 -30.79 30.42 -1.76
C ASP A 356 -30.45 31.61 -0.84
N GLU A 357 -30.42 32.82 -1.39
CA GLU A 357 -30.46 34.00 -0.56
C GLU A 357 -31.82 33.98 0.12
N GLY A 358 -31.77 33.45 1.38
CA GLY A 358 -32.95 33.32 2.21
C GLY A 358 -33.69 34.66 2.25
N SER A 359 -34.95 34.62 1.88
CA SER A 359 -35.93 35.68 2.16
C SER A 359 -35.85 35.98 3.65
N GLU A 360 -35.36 37.17 3.96
CA GLU A 360 -35.51 37.78 5.29
C GLU A 360 -37.02 37.79 5.66
N PRO A 361 -37.40 37.39 6.85
CA PRO A 361 -38.76 37.61 7.29
C PRO A 361 -38.94 39.12 7.53
N HIS A 362 -39.88 39.73 6.82
CA HIS A 362 -40.44 41.01 7.21
C HIS A 362 -41.17 40.84 8.54
N ASP A 363 -40.60 41.37 9.61
CA ASP A 363 -41.31 41.68 10.84
C ASP A 363 -42.20 42.89 10.60
N ASP A 364 -43.55 42.69 10.75
CA ASP A 364 -44.52 43.70 11.10
C ASP A 364 -44.80 43.67 12.63
#